data_2be2287dcbf243f0bf04081b07b39c00
#
_entry.id   2be2287dcbf243f0bf04081b07b39c00
#
_cell.length_a   1.000
_cell.length_b   1.000
_cell.length_c   1.000
_cell.angle_alpha   90.00
_cell.angle_beta   90.00
_cell.angle_gamma   90.00
#
_symmetry.space_group_name_H-M   'P 1'
#
loop_
_entity.id
_entity.type
_entity.pdbx_description
1 polymer ?
#
loop_
_entity_poly.entity_id
_entity_poly.type
_entity_poly.pdbx_seq_one_letter_code
_entity_poly.pdbx_strand_id
1 'polypeptide(L)'
;MVKAKKKLSLAEKKEAAQGYLFVTPYLIAFTIFTGIPFISAFVLSFMNVKFITKLDSAKFVGLKNFIRFFSSKEAMAALGRSAIYTLIYVPVIMILSFVLAYLLNKGVFWAKGIRSMFFLPYISNMVAVSVVFQLLLGPRGPFYLLQKFFGSENPLLPLLNQKWALPAVVLIAVWKGIGLNFLTYLGALQNVDKSQVEAAEIDGANKW
;
A
#
# COMPACT_ATOMS: atom_id res chain seq x y z
N MET A 1 -15.74 -40.70 -14.35
CA MET A 1 -17.11 -40.39 -13.88
C MET A 1 -17.38 -38.92 -14.10
N VAL A 2 -18.16 -38.56 -15.12
CA VAL A 2 -18.58 -37.20 -15.42
C VAL A 2 -19.69 -36.82 -14.46
N LYS A 3 -19.46 -35.91 -13.50
CA LYS A 3 -20.51 -35.38 -12.63
C LYS A 3 -21.53 -34.64 -13.49
N ALA A 4 -22.75 -35.19 -13.60
CA ALA A 4 -23.87 -34.52 -14.25
C ALA A 4 -24.10 -33.14 -13.60
N LYS A 5 -24.10 -32.06 -14.40
CA LYS A 5 -24.46 -30.72 -13.95
C LYS A 5 -25.88 -30.71 -13.42
N LYS A 6 -26.05 -30.64 -12.11
CA LYS A 6 -27.35 -30.51 -11.44
C LYS A 6 -28.04 -29.24 -11.97
N LYS A 7 -29.20 -29.36 -12.58
CA LYS A 7 -29.99 -28.20 -13.01
C LYS A 7 -30.46 -27.45 -11.77
N LEU A 8 -30.16 -26.18 -11.69
CA LEU A 8 -30.57 -25.27 -10.59
C LEU A 8 -32.12 -25.27 -10.52
N SER A 9 -32.64 -25.35 -9.31
CA SER A 9 -34.08 -25.17 -9.03
C SER A 9 -34.53 -23.73 -9.32
N LEU A 10 -35.84 -23.49 -9.44
CA LEU A 10 -36.36 -22.12 -9.64
C LEU A 10 -35.99 -21.17 -8.48
N ALA A 11 -35.97 -21.68 -7.25
CA ALA A 11 -35.55 -20.89 -6.07
C ALA A 11 -34.07 -20.49 -6.15
N GLU A 12 -33.17 -21.44 -6.47
CA GLU A 12 -31.74 -21.17 -6.64
C GLU A 12 -31.46 -20.19 -7.78
N LYS A 13 -32.25 -20.25 -8.88
CA LYS A 13 -32.15 -19.28 -9.99
C LYS A 13 -32.56 -17.85 -9.56
N LYS A 14 -33.64 -17.75 -8.77
CA LYS A 14 -34.13 -16.46 -8.25
C LYS A 14 -33.14 -15.85 -7.29
N GLU A 15 -32.55 -16.62 -6.40
CA GLU A 15 -31.51 -16.20 -5.45
C GLU A 15 -30.25 -15.73 -6.19
N ALA A 16 -29.79 -16.50 -7.19
CA ALA A 16 -28.69 -16.11 -8.05
C ALA A 16 -28.96 -14.81 -8.80
N ALA A 17 -30.17 -14.64 -9.37
CA ALA A 17 -30.58 -13.41 -10.06
C ALA A 17 -30.57 -12.19 -9.13
N GLN A 18 -31.05 -12.34 -7.90
CA GLN A 18 -31.00 -11.29 -6.88
C GLN A 18 -29.53 -10.94 -6.51
N GLY A 19 -28.67 -11.96 -6.33
CA GLY A 19 -27.26 -11.76 -6.10
C GLY A 19 -26.58 -10.96 -7.23
N TYR A 20 -26.85 -11.32 -8.48
CA TYR A 20 -26.33 -10.56 -9.62
C TYR A 20 -26.85 -9.12 -9.66
N LEU A 21 -28.13 -8.89 -9.35
CA LEU A 21 -28.70 -7.56 -9.32
C LEU A 21 -28.01 -6.66 -8.31
N PHE A 22 -27.67 -7.17 -7.12
CA PHE A 22 -26.93 -6.41 -6.09
C PHE A 22 -25.49 -6.09 -6.49
N VAL A 23 -24.83 -6.97 -7.24
CA VAL A 23 -23.44 -6.77 -7.68
C VAL A 23 -23.34 -5.93 -8.95
N THR A 24 -24.41 -5.89 -9.78
CA THR A 24 -24.42 -5.21 -11.08
C THR A 24 -23.99 -3.74 -11.02
N PRO A 25 -24.48 -2.89 -10.08
CA PRO A 25 -24.04 -1.50 -10.02
C PRO A 25 -22.52 -1.35 -9.84
N TYR A 26 -21.94 -2.19 -8.98
CA TYR A 26 -20.49 -2.23 -8.79
C TYR A 26 -19.77 -2.71 -10.07
N LEU A 27 -20.24 -3.76 -10.72
CA LEU A 27 -19.64 -4.29 -11.94
C LEU A 27 -19.66 -3.28 -13.09
N ILE A 28 -20.76 -2.51 -13.22
CA ILE A 28 -20.85 -1.44 -14.21
C ILE A 28 -19.81 -0.35 -13.91
N ALA A 29 -19.76 0.14 -12.68
CA ALA A 29 -18.78 1.14 -12.27
C ALA A 29 -17.33 0.63 -12.45
N PHE A 30 -17.05 -0.60 -12.02
CA PHE A 30 -15.74 -1.23 -12.20
C PHE A 30 -15.36 -1.33 -13.69
N THR A 31 -16.29 -1.77 -14.54
CA THR A 31 -16.02 -1.92 -15.98
C THR A 31 -15.70 -0.58 -16.62
N ILE A 32 -16.49 0.46 -16.33
CA ILE A 32 -16.33 1.80 -16.92
C ILE A 32 -15.06 2.48 -16.40
N PHE A 33 -14.81 2.49 -15.10
CA PHE A 33 -13.75 3.28 -14.48
C PHE A 33 -12.42 2.52 -14.29
N THR A 34 -12.44 1.20 -14.36
CA THR A 34 -11.24 0.36 -14.18
C THR A 34 -11.00 -0.54 -15.39
N GLY A 35 -11.97 -1.31 -15.81
CA GLY A 35 -11.83 -2.31 -16.88
C GLY A 35 -11.49 -1.68 -18.22
N ILE A 36 -12.28 -0.72 -18.69
CA ILE A 36 -12.05 -0.05 -19.98
C ILE A 36 -10.71 0.72 -19.97
N PRO A 37 -10.38 1.57 -18.97
CA PRO A 37 -9.07 2.23 -18.91
C PRO A 37 -7.89 1.26 -18.86
N PHE A 38 -8.00 0.15 -18.13
CA PHE A 38 -6.96 -0.87 -18.04
C PHE A 38 -6.71 -1.54 -19.40
N ILE A 39 -7.76 -1.99 -20.07
CA ILE A 39 -7.66 -2.59 -21.43
C ILE A 39 -7.12 -1.56 -22.42
N SER A 40 -7.58 -0.32 -22.37
CA SER A 40 -7.11 0.75 -23.23
C SER A 40 -5.62 1.04 -23.02
N ALA A 41 -5.17 1.11 -21.77
CA ALA A 41 -3.76 1.30 -21.44
C ALA A 41 -2.90 0.12 -21.97
N PHE A 42 -3.40 -1.10 -21.83
CA PHE A 42 -2.74 -2.30 -22.36
C PHE A 42 -2.60 -2.23 -23.88
N VAL A 43 -3.67 -1.91 -24.60
CA VAL A 43 -3.64 -1.77 -26.08
C VAL A 43 -2.69 -0.63 -26.49
N LEU A 44 -2.78 0.53 -25.83
CA LEU A 44 -1.94 1.69 -26.10
C LEU A 44 -0.45 1.42 -25.83
N SER A 45 -0.11 0.49 -24.95
CA SER A 45 1.28 0.11 -24.69
C SER A 45 1.99 -0.46 -25.93
N PHE A 46 1.24 -1.02 -26.90
CA PHE A 46 1.74 -1.51 -28.18
C PHE A 46 1.68 -0.47 -29.29
N MET A 47 1.23 0.75 -29.00
CA MET A 47 1.03 1.80 -29.99
C MET A 47 1.98 2.98 -29.73
N ASN A 48 2.36 3.68 -30.81
CA ASN A 48 3.07 4.95 -30.70
C ASN A 48 2.06 6.09 -30.67
N VAL A 49 1.73 6.56 -29.47
CA VAL A 49 0.80 7.68 -29.25
C VAL A 49 1.61 8.87 -28.75
N LYS A 50 1.63 9.96 -29.53
CA LYS A 50 2.18 11.23 -29.05
C LYS A 50 1.07 11.99 -28.31
N PHE A 51 1.37 12.53 -27.13
CA PHE A 51 0.43 13.22 -26.26
C PHE A 51 -0.34 14.40 -26.91
N ILE A 52 0.16 14.90 -28.05
CA ILE A 52 -0.36 16.06 -28.76
C ILE A 52 -1.12 15.66 -30.04
N THR A 53 -1.10 14.42 -30.45
CA THR A 53 -1.76 13.95 -31.68
C THR A 53 -3.05 13.22 -31.34
N LYS A 54 -4.10 13.49 -32.17
CA LYS A 54 -5.37 12.77 -32.08
C LYS A 54 -5.12 11.26 -32.13
N LEU A 55 -5.93 10.50 -31.41
CA LEU A 55 -5.88 9.02 -31.37
C LEU A 55 -5.84 8.37 -32.77
N ASP A 56 -6.40 9.07 -33.77
CA ASP A 56 -6.42 8.64 -35.18
C ASP A 56 -5.01 8.49 -35.82
N SER A 57 -3.96 9.04 -35.20
CA SER A 57 -2.57 8.92 -35.63
C SER A 57 -1.78 7.86 -34.88
N ALA A 58 -2.40 7.09 -34.03
CA ALA A 58 -1.76 6.03 -33.27
C ALA A 58 -1.34 4.88 -34.21
N LYS A 59 -0.03 4.64 -34.29
CA LYS A 59 0.53 3.54 -35.12
C LYS A 59 0.91 2.37 -34.23
N PHE A 60 0.55 1.17 -34.63
CA PHE A 60 0.97 -0.05 -33.95
C PHE A 60 2.49 -0.24 -34.11
N VAL A 61 3.21 -0.37 -33.03
CA VAL A 61 4.68 -0.51 -32.98
C VAL A 61 5.13 -1.80 -32.29
N GLY A 62 4.21 -2.68 -31.96
CA GLY A 62 4.50 -3.94 -31.28
C GLY A 62 5.24 -3.73 -29.95
N LEU A 63 6.30 -4.46 -29.72
CA LEU A 63 7.08 -4.44 -28.47
C LEU A 63 8.09 -3.29 -28.36
N LYS A 64 8.13 -2.36 -29.33
CA LYS A 64 9.16 -1.30 -29.37
C LYS A 64 9.18 -0.43 -28.10
N ASN A 65 8.01 -0.15 -27.51
CA ASN A 65 7.91 0.62 -26.28
C ASN A 65 8.52 -0.14 -25.09
N PHE A 66 8.28 -1.44 -25.02
CA PHE A 66 8.85 -2.31 -23.98
C PHE A 66 10.37 -2.42 -24.12
N ILE A 67 10.86 -2.63 -25.35
CA ILE A 67 12.31 -2.67 -25.61
C ILE A 67 12.96 -1.35 -25.19
N ARG A 68 12.37 -0.19 -25.57
CA ARG A 68 12.86 1.13 -25.15
C ARG A 68 12.89 1.26 -23.63
N PHE A 69 11.82 0.83 -22.96
CA PHE A 69 11.72 0.90 -21.49
C PHE A 69 12.83 0.08 -20.82
N PHE A 70 13.00 -1.19 -21.22
CA PHE A 70 14.02 -2.07 -20.63
C PHE A 70 15.45 -1.71 -21.04
N SER A 71 15.64 -0.98 -22.13
CA SER A 71 16.94 -0.47 -22.54
C SER A 71 17.30 0.89 -21.93
N SER A 72 16.34 1.57 -21.27
CA SER A 72 16.61 2.85 -20.61
C SER A 72 17.25 2.60 -19.24
N LYS A 73 18.45 3.17 -19.04
CA LYS A 73 19.16 3.14 -17.76
C LYS A 73 18.37 3.80 -16.65
N GLU A 74 17.68 4.91 -16.98
CA GLU A 74 16.85 5.66 -16.02
C GLU A 74 15.65 4.85 -15.56
N ALA A 75 14.96 4.17 -16.50
CA ALA A 75 13.82 3.31 -16.19
C ALA A 75 14.23 2.11 -15.32
N MET A 76 15.36 1.47 -15.67
CA MET A 76 15.90 0.36 -14.89
C MET A 76 16.35 0.80 -13.49
N ALA A 77 16.99 1.96 -13.38
CA ALA A 77 17.35 2.53 -12.08
C ALA A 77 16.10 2.89 -11.24
N ALA A 78 15.03 3.37 -11.87
CA ALA A 78 13.77 3.65 -11.19
C ALA A 78 13.10 2.36 -10.69
N LEU A 79 13.05 1.31 -11.51
CA LEU A 79 12.57 -0.02 -11.10
C LEU A 79 13.39 -0.59 -9.93
N GLY A 80 14.70 -0.48 -10.00
CA GLY A 80 15.59 -0.92 -8.91
C GLY A 80 15.30 -0.19 -7.60
N ARG A 81 15.14 1.13 -7.64
CA ARG A 81 14.76 1.93 -6.47
C ARG A 81 13.39 1.55 -5.93
N SER A 82 12.40 1.30 -6.80
CA SER A 82 11.08 0.85 -6.40
C SER A 82 11.10 -0.54 -5.75
N ALA A 83 11.92 -1.45 -6.29
CA ALA A 83 12.11 -2.78 -5.69
C ALA A 83 12.75 -2.68 -4.31
N ILE A 84 13.82 -1.90 -4.15
CA ILE A 84 14.47 -1.67 -2.85
C ILE A 84 13.49 -1.02 -1.86
N TYR A 85 12.76 0.00 -2.30
CA TYR A 85 11.71 0.63 -1.49
C TYR A 85 10.71 -0.41 -0.96
N THR A 86 10.18 -1.26 -1.84
CA THR A 86 9.18 -2.28 -1.48
C THR A 86 9.77 -3.32 -0.52
N LEU A 87 10.98 -3.79 -0.80
CA LEU A 87 11.68 -4.78 0.04
C LEU A 87 11.98 -4.27 1.45
N ILE A 88 12.15 -2.96 1.63
CA ILE A 88 12.37 -2.37 2.95
C ILE A 88 11.02 -2.01 3.59
N TYR A 89 10.16 -1.31 2.85
CA TYR A 89 8.89 -0.80 3.37
C TYR A 89 7.96 -1.90 3.86
N VAL A 90 7.74 -2.95 3.04
CA VAL A 90 6.75 -3.99 3.35
C VAL A 90 7.11 -4.77 4.62
N PRO A 91 8.31 -5.34 4.79
CA PRO A 91 8.65 -6.02 6.03
C PRO A 91 8.62 -5.10 7.25
N VAL A 92 9.13 -3.88 7.12
CA VAL A 92 9.17 -2.94 8.25
C VAL A 92 7.77 -2.56 8.71
N ILE A 93 6.88 -2.20 7.78
CA ILE A 93 5.51 -1.82 8.16
C ILE A 93 4.72 -3.00 8.72
N MET A 94 4.89 -4.20 8.18
CA MET A 94 4.22 -5.41 8.68
C MET A 94 4.67 -5.74 10.09
N ILE A 95 5.97 -5.78 10.34
CA ILE A 95 6.54 -6.10 11.65
C ILE A 95 6.12 -5.07 12.69
N LEU A 96 6.31 -3.78 12.40
CA LEU A 96 5.96 -2.71 13.35
C LEU A 96 4.47 -2.67 13.64
N SER A 97 3.62 -2.83 12.63
CA SER A 97 2.17 -2.85 12.80
C SER A 97 1.70 -4.06 13.60
N PHE A 98 2.28 -5.23 13.34
CA PHE A 98 1.96 -6.44 14.11
C PHE A 98 2.39 -6.32 15.57
N VAL A 99 3.61 -5.84 15.84
CA VAL A 99 4.12 -5.63 17.20
C VAL A 99 3.21 -4.65 17.96
N LEU A 100 2.84 -3.52 17.34
CA LEU A 100 1.91 -2.57 17.94
C LEU A 100 0.55 -3.21 18.23
N ALA A 101 -0.01 -3.96 17.30
CA ALA A 101 -1.29 -4.65 17.47
C ALA A 101 -1.23 -5.66 18.60
N TYR A 102 -0.18 -6.46 18.65
CA TYR A 102 0.04 -7.45 19.72
C TYR A 102 0.16 -6.81 21.11
N LEU A 103 0.92 -5.71 21.22
CA LEU A 103 1.06 -4.97 22.47
C LEU A 103 -0.29 -4.38 22.94
N LEU A 104 -1.05 -3.77 22.01
CA LEU A 104 -2.34 -3.18 22.34
C LEU A 104 -3.45 -4.22 22.60
N ASN A 105 -3.32 -5.43 22.05
CA ASN A 105 -4.26 -6.51 22.32
C ASN A 105 -4.18 -7.02 23.75
N LYS A 106 -3.04 -6.86 24.43
CA LYS A 106 -2.83 -7.24 25.83
C LYS A 106 -3.49 -6.31 26.86
N GLY A 107 -4.26 -5.30 26.44
CA GLY A 107 -5.00 -4.43 27.37
C GLY A 107 -4.16 -3.32 28.00
N VAL A 108 -3.42 -2.59 27.19
CA VAL A 108 -2.59 -1.46 27.64
C VAL A 108 -3.45 -0.30 28.13
N PHE A 109 -3.02 0.34 29.23
CA PHE A 109 -3.59 1.60 29.70
C PHE A 109 -3.58 2.64 28.57
N TRP A 110 -4.71 3.34 28.39
CA TRP A 110 -4.89 4.36 27.35
C TRP A 110 -4.89 3.85 25.88
N ALA A 111 -5.23 2.58 25.65
CA ALA A 111 -5.26 1.94 24.32
C ALA A 111 -6.05 2.74 23.27
N LYS A 112 -7.16 3.41 23.65
CA LYS A 112 -7.96 4.24 22.75
C LYS A 112 -7.16 5.45 22.24
N GLY A 113 -6.44 6.14 23.10
CA GLY A 113 -5.59 7.28 22.71
C GLY A 113 -4.45 6.87 21.78
N ILE A 114 -3.79 5.74 22.10
CA ILE A 114 -2.73 5.19 21.25
C ILE A 114 -3.26 4.83 19.86
N ARG A 115 -4.43 4.18 19.76
CA ARG A 115 -5.08 3.88 18.48
C ARG A 115 -5.32 5.15 17.66
N SER A 116 -5.89 6.19 18.29
CA SER A 116 -6.14 7.47 17.60
C SER A 116 -4.84 8.13 17.13
N MET A 117 -3.79 8.12 17.94
CA MET A 117 -2.49 8.73 17.64
C MET A 117 -1.82 8.09 16.41
N PHE A 118 -1.85 6.75 16.30
CA PHE A 118 -1.28 6.06 15.14
C PHE A 118 -2.19 6.07 13.90
N PHE A 119 -3.50 6.24 14.09
CA PHE A 119 -4.45 6.31 12.96
C PHE A 119 -4.51 7.72 12.33
N LEU A 120 -4.26 8.77 13.10
CA LEU A 120 -4.31 10.16 12.63
C LEU A 120 -3.43 10.43 11.39
N PRO A 121 -2.15 9.98 11.34
CA PRO A 121 -1.32 10.13 10.14
C PRO A 121 -1.91 9.47 8.90
N TYR A 122 -2.56 8.32 9.05
CA TYR A 122 -3.14 7.58 7.93
C TYR A 122 -4.25 8.38 7.23
N ILE A 123 -5.16 9.01 7.98
CA ILE A 123 -6.27 9.80 7.42
C ILE A 123 -5.83 11.18 6.92
N SER A 124 -4.62 11.61 7.26
CA SER A 124 -4.11 12.92 6.84
C SER A 124 -3.88 12.99 5.34
N ASN A 125 -4.14 14.16 4.75
CA ASN A 125 -3.92 14.40 3.33
C ASN A 125 -2.43 14.21 2.97
N MET A 126 -2.14 13.43 1.91
CA MET A 126 -0.77 13.11 1.50
C MET A 126 0.03 14.35 1.09
N VAL A 127 -0.61 15.32 0.42
CA VAL A 127 0.07 16.56 0.01
C VAL A 127 0.49 17.38 1.23
N ALA A 128 -0.43 17.54 2.21
CA ALA A 128 -0.11 18.24 3.46
C ALA A 128 1.04 17.57 4.22
N VAL A 129 1.00 16.24 4.34
CA VAL A 129 2.08 15.47 4.96
C VAL A 129 3.41 15.70 4.23
N SER A 130 3.40 15.65 2.90
CA SER A 130 4.60 15.86 2.09
C SER A 130 5.20 17.25 2.31
N VAL A 131 4.37 18.29 2.33
CA VAL A 131 4.83 19.68 2.60
C VAL A 131 5.40 19.80 4.01
N VAL A 132 4.74 19.24 5.02
CA VAL A 132 5.23 19.26 6.41
C VAL A 132 6.61 18.59 6.50
N PHE A 133 6.79 17.41 5.92
CA PHE A 133 8.09 16.72 5.95
C PHE A 133 9.16 17.43 5.12
N GLN A 134 8.81 18.08 4.01
CA GLN A 134 9.74 18.95 3.28
C GLN A 134 10.23 20.12 4.13
N LEU A 135 9.36 20.74 4.92
CA LEU A 135 9.72 21.80 5.85
C LEU A 135 10.55 21.28 7.03
N LEU A 136 10.15 20.14 7.62
CA LEU A 136 10.84 19.56 8.78
C LEU A 136 12.25 19.09 8.44
N LEU A 137 12.44 18.43 7.30
CA LEU A 137 13.70 17.82 6.86
C LEU A 137 14.49 18.68 5.87
N GLY A 138 13.94 19.84 5.50
CA GLY A 138 14.54 20.77 4.52
C GLY A 138 15.59 21.69 5.12
N PRO A 139 16.18 22.54 4.26
CA PRO A 139 17.14 23.57 4.68
C PRO A 139 16.49 24.53 5.70
N ARG A 140 17.19 24.77 6.82
CA ARG A 140 16.72 25.60 7.95
C ARG A 140 15.48 25.04 8.68
N GLY A 141 15.07 23.79 8.38
CA GLY A 141 14.00 23.12 9.12
C GLY A 141 14.45 22.67 10.52
N PRO A 142 13.51 22.26 11.39
CA PRO A 142 13.81 21.81 12.75
C PRO A 142 14.90 20.73 12.82
N PHE A 143 14.92 19.78 11.89
CA PHE A 143 15.93 18.72 11.82
C PHE A 143 17.33 19.29 11.52
N TYR A 144 17.42 20.25 10.61
CA TYR A 144 18.68 20.97 10.30
C TYR A 144 19.16 21.78 11.51
N LEU A 145 18.27 22.52 12.15
CA LEU A 145 18.61 23.37 13.31
C LEU A 145 19.07 22.52 14.50
N LEU A 146 18.43 21.38 14.72
CA LEU A 146 18.82 20.43 15.77
C LEU A 146 20.24 19.90 15.55
N GLN A 147 20.60 19.54 14.34
CA GLN A 147 21.96 19.10 14.01
C GLN A 147 23.00 20.23 14.23
N LYS A 148 22.64 21.45 13.85
CA LYS A 148 23.49 22.62 14.13
C LYS A 148 23.70 22.85 15.64
N PHE A 149 22.62 22.71 16.42
CA PHE A 149 22.68 22.84 17.86
C PHE A 149 23.62 21.79 18.51
N PHE A 150 23.65 20.57 17.96
CA PHE A 150 24.60 19.53 18.40
C PHE A 150 26.00 19.64 17.76
N GLY A 151 26.33 20.77 17.13
CA GLY A 151 27.68 21.05 16.61
C GLY A 151 28.00 20.49 15.24
N SER A 152 26.98 20.03 14.46
CA SER A 152 27.24 19.56 13.09
C SER A 152 27.60 20.73 12.18
N GLU A 153 28.81 20.72 11.61
CA GLU A 153 29.26 21.71 10.62
C GLU A 153 28.50 21.59 9.31
N ASN A 154 28.23 20.35 8.87
CA ASN A 154 27.52 20.01 7.63
C ASN A 154 26.24 19.20 7.92
N PRO A 155 25.12 19.84 8.29
CA PRO A 155 23.89 19.16 8.61
C PRO A 155 23.36 18.36 7.43
N LEU A 156 22.92 17.14 7.72
CA LEU A 156 22.32 16.25 6.74
C LEU A 156 20.94 16.76 6.33
N LEU A 157 20.70 16.85 5.02
CA LEU A 157 19.39 17.12 4.42
C LEU A 157 18.87 15.81 3.79
N PRO A 158 18.13 14.99 4.54
CA PRO A 158 17.81 13.62 4.11
C PRO A 158 17.11 13.54 2.75
N LEU A 159 16.13 14.41 2.50
CA LEU A 159 15.36 14.40 1.24
C LEU A 159 16.16 14.90 0.02
N LEU A 160 17.23 15.66 0.23
CA LEU A 160 18.10 16.18 -0.83
C LEU A 160 19.36 15.33 -1.01
N ASN A 161 19.64 14.42 -0.11
CA ASN A 161 20.82 13.58 -0.15
C ASN A 161 20.52 12.25 -0.88
N GLN A 162 21.28 11.94 -1.91
CA GLN A 162 21.04 10.75 -2.75
C GLN A 162 21.04 9.43 -1.96
N LYS A 163 21.86 9.31 -0.91
CA LYS A 163 21.94 8.10 -0.07
C LYS A 163 20.78 8.00 0.94
N TRP A 164 20.32 9.14 1.47
CA TRP A 164 19.34 9.20 2.54
C TRP A 164 17.91 9.48 2.08
N ALA A 165 17.71 9.88 0.83
CA ALA A 165 16.38 10.18 0.30
C ALA A 165 15.44 8.97 0.37
N LEU A 166 15.90 7.79 -0.06
CA LEU A 166 15.09 6.57 -0.03
C LEU A 166 14.75 6.14 1.41
N PRO A 167 15.71 6.02 2.36
CA PRO A 167 15.40 5.77 3.77
C PRO A 167 14.44 6.78 4.39
N ALA A 168 14.60 8.07 4.10
CA ALA A 168 13.70 9.11 4.61
C ALA A 168 12.26 8.94 4.09
N VAL A 169 12.11 8.66 2.79
CA VAL A 169 10.79 8.40 2.19
C VAL A 169 10.16 7.13 2.77
N VAL A 170 10.93 6.06 2.97
CA VAL A 170 10.44 4.83 3.62
C VAL A 170 9.95 5.12 5.04
N LEU A 171 10.72 5.88 5.82
CA LEU A 171 10.35 6.23 7.20
C LEU A 171 9.02 7.00 7.25
N ILE A 172 8.86 8.00 6.37
CA ILE A 172 7.62 8.79 6.26
C ILE A 172 6.45 7.89 5.85
N ALA A 173 6.67 7.00 4.87
CA ALA A 173 5.64 6.09 4.39
C ALA A 173 5.21 5.08 5.46
N VAL A 174 6.16 4.53 6.23
CA VAL A 174 5.89 3.64 7.37
C VAL A 174 5.08 4.39 8.44
N TRP A 175 5.53 5.58 8.84
CA TRP A 175 4.82 6.39 9.82
C TRP A 175 3.38 6.69 9.39
N LYS A 176 3.18 7.03 8.11
CA LYS A 176 1.84 7.29 7.57
C LYS A 176 0.98 6.03 7.46
N GLY A 177 1.57 4.92 7.04
CA GLY A 177 0.84 3.68 6.74
C GLY A 177 0.57 2.77 7.94
N ILE A 178 1.30 2.95 9.04
CA ILE A 178 1.24 2.04 10.20
C ILE A 178 -0.16 1.95 10.81
N GLY A 179 -0.94 3.05 10.80
CA GLY A 179 -2.23 3.14 11.46
C GLY A 179 -3.26 2.15 10.92
N LEU A 180 -3.42 2.05 9.60
CA LEU A 180 -4.36 1.10 9.00
C LEU A 180 -3.93 -0.34 9.23
N ASN A 181 -2.64 -0.63 8.98
CA ASN A 181 -2.11 -1.98 9.10
C ASN A 181 -2.23 -2.51 10.54
N PHE A 182 -1.88 -1.69 11.52
CA PHE A 182 -1.98 -2.09 12.92
C PHE A 182 -3.43 -2.33 13.37
N LEU A 183 -4.41 -1.51 12.90
CA LEU A 183 -5.82 -1.75 13.19
C LEU A 183 -6.33 -3.04 12.55
N THR A 184 -5.88 -3.37 11.35
CA THR A 184 -6.20 -4.62 10.67
C THR A 184 -5.68 -5.83 11.46
N TYR A 185 -4.41 -5.79 11.88
CA TYR A 185 -3.84 -6.85 12.73
C TYR A 185 -4.53 -6.94 14.09
N LEU A 186 -4.85 -5.81 14.71
CA LEU A 186 -5.54 -5.78 15.99
C LEU A 186 -6.94 -6.41 15.87
N GLY A 187 -7.69 -6.11 14.81
CA GLY A 187 -8.97 -6.74 14.53
C GLY A 187 -8.83 -8.25 14.31
N ALA A 188 -7.82 -8.67 13.56
CA ALA A 188 -7.53 -10.09 13.35
C ALA A 188 -7.21 -10.81 14.66
N LEU A 189 -6.35 -10.23 15.52
CA LEU A 189 -6.00 -10.80 16.83
C LEU A 189 -7.19 -10.89 17.77
N GLN A 190 -8.13 -9.94 17.72
CA GLN A 190 -9.34 -9.94 18.53
C GLN A 190 -10.39 -10.98 18.07
N ASN A 191 -10.32 -11.43 16.83
CA ASN A 191 -11.19 -12.46 16.26
C ASN A 191 -10.68 -13.89 16.49
N VAL A 192 -9.49 -14.07 17.06
CA VAL A 192 -8.99 -15.40 17.45
C VAL A 192 -9.81 -15.92 18.62
N ASP A 193 -10.39 -17.11 18.44
CA ASP A 193 -11.18 -17.74 19.50
C ASP A 193 -10.29 -18.10 20.69
N LYS A 194 -10.67 -17.64 21.87
CA LYS A 194 -9.93 -17.94 23.10
C LYS A 194 -9.85 -19.43 23.40
N SER A 195 -10.86 -20.20 22.99
CA SER A 195 -10.86 -21.65 23.16
C SER A 195 -9.71 -22.35 22.42
N GLN A 196 -9.29 -21.81 21.28
CA GLN A 196 -8.12 -22.32 20.55
C GLN A 196 -6.81 -22.05 21.28
N VAL A 197 -6.69 -20.87 21.89
CA VAL A 197 -5.50 -20.51 22.68
C VAL A 197 -5.44 -21.37 23.95
N GLU A 198 -6.56 -21.54 24.65
CA GLU A 198 -6.67 -22.36 25.86
C GLU A 198 -6.37 -23.84 25.56
N ALA A 199 -6.88 -24.37 24.43
CA ALA A 199 -6.58 -25.73 24.02
C ALA A 199 -5.07 -25.93 23.73
N ALA A 200 -4.44 -24.98 23.04
CA ALA A 200 -3.02 -25.01 22.78
C ALA A 200 -2.18 -24.93 24.08
N GLU A 201 -2.59 -24.14 25.07
CA GLU A 201 -1.93 -24.08 26.38
C GLU A 201 -2.06 -25.41 27.14
N ILE A 202 -3.22 -26.11 27.04
CA ILE A 202 -3.41 -27.45 27.63
C ILE A 202 -2.49 -28.47 26.96
N ASP A 203 -2.30 -28.37 25.64
CA ASP A 203 -1.41 -29.22 24.85
C ASP A 203 0.09 -28.88 25.08
N GLY A 204 0.41 -27.93 25.95
CA GLY A 204 1.78 -27.56 26.33
C GLY A 204 2.46 -26.56 25.39
N ALA A 205 1.71 -25.87 24.54
CA ALA A 205 2.26 -24.80 23.71
C ALA A 205 2.78 -23.65 24.57
N ASN A 206 3.96 -23.14 24.21
CA ASN A 206 4.52 -21.96 24.86
C ASN A 206 3.91 -20.67 24.25
N LYS A 207 4.07 -19.55 24.93
CA LYS A 207 3.55 -18.23 24.51
C LYS A 207 4.14 -17.68 23.19
N TRP A 208 5.05 -18.44 22.57
CA TRP A 208 5.74 -18.13 21.31
C TRP A 208 5.64 -19.29 20.33
#